data_1382077ca7c31ffd0676187a4dd24212
#
_entry.id   1382077ca7c31ffd0676187a4dd24212
#
_cell.length_a   1.000
_cell.length_b   1.000
_cell.length_c   1.000
_cell.angle_alpha   90.00
_cell.angle_beta   90.00
_cell.angle_gamma   90.00
#
_symmetry.space_group_name_H-M   'P 1'
#
loop_
_entity.id
_entity.type
_entity.pdbx_description
1 polymer ?
#
loop_
_entity_poly.entity_id
_entity_poly.type
_entity_poly.pdbx_seq_one_letter_code
_entity_poly.pdbx_strand_id
1 'polypeptide(L)'
;MAASPSTKPADYPLVAYNYRVIVDGITMRFAKVEGLVWERTTVTYRDGLSFLGGEDIGTYRIDSYSTLSLQQGVVASDTSLHDWLQAGDARLLQLHLCRADGKPVISWQASRAIPVKLSGVSLDANANEVVMETLELRAAGWSINHPI
;
A
#
# COMPACT_ATOMS: atom_id res chain seq x y z
N MET A 1 40.31 -3.12 14.75
CA MET A 1 39.97 -1.73 14.47
C MET A 1 38.49 -1.50 14.58
N ALA A 2 38.09 -0.47 15.26
CA ALA A 2 36.68 -0.18 15.47
C ALA A 2 36.03 0.38 14.18
N ALA A 3 34.82 -0.05 13.93
CA ALA A 3 34.00 0.56 12.89
C ALA A 3 33.68 2.01 13.26
N SER A 4 33.41 2.82 12.28
CA SER A 4 33.03 4.21 12.51
C SER A 4 31.76 4.28 13.37
N PRO A 5 31.78 4.92 14.53
CA PRO A 5 30.60 4.96 15.39
C PRO A 5 29.48 5.84 14.85
N SER A 6 29.76 6.66 13.84
CA SER A 6 28.76 7.52 13.22
C SER A 6 27.89 6.81 12.17
N THR A 7 28.27 5.59 11.76
CA THR A 7 27.57 4.85 10.72
C THR A 7 26.59 3.83 11.32
N LYS A 8 25.57 4.32 12.00
CA LYS A 8 24.48 3.47 12.49
C LYS A 8 23.47 3.26 11.35
N PRO A 9 23.08 2.00 11.03
CA PRO A 9 22.10 1.74 9.97
C PRO A 9 20.77 2.47 10.15
N ALA A 10 20.38 2.73 11.41
CA ALA A 10 19.14 3.44 11.71
C ALA A 10 19.15 4.90 11.28
N ASP A 11 20.33 5.50 11.07
CA ASP A 11 20.47 6.90 10.67
C ASP A 11 20.45 7.11 9.16
N TYR A 12 20.41 6.04 8.39
CA TYR A 12 20.39 6.10 6.93
C TYR A 12 18.96 5.99 6.40
N PRO A 13 18.64 6.73 5.34
CA PRO A 13 17.37 6.51 4.65
C PRO A 13 17.26 5.07 4.12
N LEU A 14 16.06 4.54 4.17
CA LEU A 14 15.78 3.22 3.66
C LEU A 14 15.72 3.23 2.14
N VAL A 15 16.14 2.12 1.52
CA VAL A 15 16.06 1.98 0.06
C VAL A 15 14.70 1.42 -0.35
N ALA A 16 14.17 1.94 -1.45
CA ALA A 16 12.82 1.64 -1.88
C ALA A 16 12.64 0.22 -2.44
N TYR A 17 13.72 -0.51 -2.75
CA TYR A 17 13.59 -1.84 -3.34
C TYR A 17 13.51 -2.99 -2.32
N ASN A 18 13.74 -2.72 -1.03
CA ASN A 18 13.67 -3.75 0.01
C ASN A 18 12.30 -3.78 0.68
N TYR A 19 11.31 -4.33 -0.02
CA TYR A 19 9.96 -4.40 0.51
C TYR A 19 9.33 -5.77 0.28
N ARG A 20 8.34 -6.10 1.11
CA ARG A 20 7.51 -7.29 0.97
C ARG A 20 6.04 -6.90 0.93
N VAL A 21 5.28 -7.61 0.12
CA VAL A 21 3.82 -7.47 0.07
C VAL A 21 3.19 -8.79 0.49
N ILE A 22 2.29 -8.73 1.44
CA ILE A 22 1.59 -9.91 1.96
C ILE A 22 0.09 -9.66 1.81
N VAL A 23 -0.59 -10.57 1.12
CA VAL A 23 -2.04 -10.52 0.90
C VAL A 23 -2.65 -11.76 1.57
N ASP A 24 -3.48 -11.54 2.59
CA ASP A 24 -4.07 -12.62 3.40
C ASP A 24 -3.05 -13.65 3.87
N GLY A 25 -1.89 -13.18 4.34
CA GLY A 25 -0.83 -14.04 4.84
C GLY A 25 0.05 -14.69 3.76
N ILE A 26 -0.23 -14.45 2.49
CA ILE A 26 0.55 -14.98 1.36
C ILE A 26 1.49 -13.90 0.84
N THR A 27 2.78 -14.18 0.84
CA THR A 27 3.78 -13.26 0.30
C THR A 27 3.71 -13.27 -1.22
N MET A 28 3.58 -12.07 -1.81
CA MET A 28 3.56 -11.88 -3.25
C MET A 28 4.72 -10.98 -3.66
N ARG A 29 5.22 -11.17 -4.86
CA ARG A 29 6.33 -10.38 -5.39
C ARG A 29 5.84 -9.37 -6.39
N PHE A 30 6.17 -8.10 -6.13
CA PHE A 30 5.85 -7.01 -7.03
C PHE A 30 7.10 -6.23 -7.37
N ALA A 31 7.17 -5.76 -8.61
CA ALA A 31 8.25 -4.90 -9.07
C ALA A 31 8.05 -3.45 -8.63
N LYS A 32 6.81 -3.03 -8.41
CA LYS A 32 6.49 -1.66 -8.08
C LYS A 32 5.19 -1.59 -7.28
N VAL A 33 5.18 -0.75 -6.27
CA VAL A 33 3.98 -0.43 -5.48
C VAL A 33 3.85 1.08 -5.43
N GLU A 34 2.70 1.60 -5.81
CA GLU A 34 2.40 3.03 -5.79
C GLU A 34 1.09 3.31 -5.09
N GLY A 35 0.98 4.49 -4.51
CA GLY A 35 -0.26 4.95 -3.90
C GLY A 35 -0.36 4.74 -2.40
N LEU A 36 0.76 4.51 -1.72
CA LEU A 36 0.77 4.43 -0.26
C LEU A 36 0.47 5.81 0.34
N VAL A 37 -0.75 5.98 0.78
CA VAL A 37 -1.25 7.24 1.32
C VAL A 37 -1.95 6.97 2.64
N TRP A 38 -1.71 7.81 3.61
CA TRP A 38 -2.44 7.79 4.87
C TRP A 38 -3.06 9.15 5.11
N GLU A 39 -4.35 9.21 4.91
CA GLU A 39 -5.13 10.45 5.03
C GLU A 39 -6.17 10.33 6.14
N ARG A 40 -6.46 11.45 6.76
CA ARG A 40 -7.63 11.63 7.59
C ARG A 40 -8.58 12.57 6.89
N THR A 41 -9.81 12.11 6.71
CA THR A 41 -10.89 12.96 6.27
C THR A 41 -11.72 13.34 7.48
N THR A 42 -11.86 14.62 7.71
CA THR A 42 -12.65 15.16 8.82
C THR A 42 -13.88 15.86 8.27
N VAL A 43 -14.98 15.72 8.98
CA VAL A 43 -16.22 16.42 8.67
C VAL A 43 -16.54 17.35 9.82
N THR A 44 -16.72 18.60 9.50
CA THR A 44 -17.11 19.62 10.47
C THR A 44 -18.63 19.70 10.49
N TYR A 45 -19.22 19.48 11.65
CA TYR A 45 -20.66 19.56 11.85
C TYR A 45 -21.06 20.92 12.41
N ARG A 46 -22.13 21.45 11.87
CA ARG A 46 -22.71 22.72 12.29
C ARG A 46 -24.23 22.60 12.29
N ASP A 47 -24.86 22.80 13.42
CA ASP A 47 -26.32 22.72 13.49
C ASP A 47 -26.99 24.09 13.35
N GLY A 48 -28.34 24.08 13.27
CA GLY A 48 -29.12 25.29 13.08
C GLY A 48 -29.17 26.22 14.29
N LEU A 49 -28.66 25.76 15.45
CA LEU A 49 -28.63 26.56 16.70
C LEU A 49 -27.24 27.14 16.97
N SER A 50 -26.30 26.98 16.06
CA SER A 50 -24.92 27.47 16.22
C SER A 50 -24.83 28.97 16.45
N PHE A 51 -25.83 29.74 15.98
CA PHE A 51 -25.86 31.18 16.16
C PHE A 51 -26.15 31.63 17.61
N LEU A 52 -26.71 30.77 18.46
CA LEU A 52 -27.08 31.10 19.84
C LEU A 52 -25.90 31.04 20.80
N GLY A 53 -24.96 30.14 20.60
CA GLY A 53 -23.82 29.94 21.49
C GLY A 53 -22.47 29.89 20.77
N GLY A 54 -22.41 30.41 19.55
CA GLY A 54 -21.27 30.22 18.69
C GLY A 54 -21.39 28.93 17.93
N GLU A 55 -20.39 28.67 17.09
CA GLU A 55 -20.39 27.44 16.28
C GLU A 55 -20.08 26.23 17.13
N ASP A 56 -20.98 25.26 17.08
CA ASP A 56 -20.74 23.95 17.67
C ASP A 56 -20.18 23.04 16.58
N ILE A 57 -18.84 22.89 16.56
CA ILE A 57 -18.13 22.18 15.52
C ILE A 57 -17.70 20.81 16.05
N GLY A 58 -18.33 19.76 15.53
CA GLY A 58 -17.88 18.38 15.75
C GLY A 58 -17.01 17.92 14.59
N THR A 59 -15.90 17.28 14.90
CA THR A 59 -15.01 16.73 13.89
C THR A 59 -15.07 15.20 13.93
N TYR A 60 -15.39 14.60 12.80
CA TYR A 60 -15.50 13.16 12.64
C TYR A 60 -14.41 12.65 11.70
N ARG A 61 -13.82 11.50 12.07
CA ARG A 61 -12.88 10.80 11.20
C ARG A 61 -13.66 9.87 10.27
N ILE A 62 -13.43 10.01 8.98
CA ILE A 62 -14.01 9.14 7.97
C ILE A 62 -12.88 8.35 7.30
N ASP A 63 -12.99 7.02 7.33
CA ASP A 63 -12.10 6.16 6.57
C ASP A 63 -12.58 6.12 5.13
N SER A 64 -11.73 6.56 4.23
CA SER A 64 -12.01 6.55 2.79
C SER A 64 -11.09 5.56 2.08
N TYR A 65 -11.57 5.03 0.95
CA TYR A 65 -10.75 4.18 0.10
C TYR A 65 -9.73 5.02 -0.67
N SER A 66 -8.51 4.53 -0.73
CA SER A 66 -7.46 5.10 -1.57
C SER A 66 -7.08 4.10 -2.65
N THR A 67 -6.56 4.61 -3.77
CA THR A 67 -6.12 3.78 -4.88
C THR A 67 -4.67 3.36 -4.67
N LEU A 68 -4.42 2.07 -4.80
CA LEU A 68 -3.10 1.47 -4.72
C LEU A 68 -2.84 0.67 -5.99
N SER A 69 -1.65 0.80 -6.55
CA SER A 69 -1.23 0.08 -7.75
C SER A 69 -0.09 -0.88 -7.43
N LEU A 70 -0.26 -2.14 -7.80
CA LEU A 70 0.73 -3.20 -7.65
C LEU A 70 1.13 -3.70 -9.03
N GLN A 71 2.41 -3.61 -9.37
CA GLN A 71 2.93 -4.02 -10.66
C GLN A 71 3.84 -5.22 -10.52
N GLN A 72 3.66 -6.22 -11.36
CA GLN A 72 4.51 -7.40 -11.41
C GLN A 72 4.75 -7.88 -12.85
N GLY A 73 5.83 -8.64 -13.03
CA GLY A 73 6.07 -9.35 -14.29
C GLY A 73 5.08 -10.50 -14.46
N VAL A 74 4.62 -10.70 -15.67
CA VAL A 74 3.71 -11.80 -16.00
C VAL A 74 4.47 -13.11 -16.03
N VAL A 75 4.02 -14.08 -15.25
CA VAL A 75 4.57 -15.44 -15.20
C VAL A 75 3.45 -16.41 -15.55
N ALA A 76 3.71 -17.33 -16.48
CA ALA A 76 2.68 -18.23 -16.98
C ALA A 76 2.04 -19.12 -15.89
N SER A 77 2.80 -19.45 -14.86
CA SER A 77 2.33 -20.29 -13.76
C SER A 77 1.66 -19.50 -12.63
N ASP A 78 1.68 -18.16 -12.68
CA ASP A 78 1.13 -17.31 -11.62
C ASP A 78 -0.07 -16.52 -12.13
N THR A 79 -1.25 -16.94 -11.70
CA THR A 79 -2.53 -16.30 -12.03
C THR A 79 -3.16 -15.60 -10.83
N SER A 80 -2.38 -15.37 -9.76
CA SER A 80 -2.91 -14.92 -8.48
C SER A 80 -3.62 -13.56 -8.55
N LEU A 81 -3.12 -12.61 -9.33
CA LEU A 81 -3.76 -11.31 -9.48
C LEU A 81 -5.07 -11.42 -10.27
N HIS A 82 -5.08 -12.21 -11.33
CA HIS A 82 -6.28 -12.45 -12.11
C HIS A 82 -7.36 -13.15 -11.28
N ASP A 83 -6.98 -14.15 -10.51
CA ASP A 83 -7.89 -14.89 -9.66
C ASP A 83 -8.49 -14.01 -8.57
N TRP A 84 -7.70 -13.13 -7.99
CA TRP A 84 -8.19 -12.19 -7.00
C TRP A 84 -9.17 -11.19 -7.63
N LEU A 85 -8.85 -10.63 -8.79
CA LEU A 85 -9.74 -9.71 -9.49
C LEU A 85 -11.08 -10.40 -9.82
N GLN A 86 -11.02 -11.63 -10.27
CA GLN A 86 -12.22 -12.40 -10.62
C GLN A 86 -13.07 -12.70 -9.40
N ALA A 87 -12.45 -13.05 -8.28
CA ALA A 87 -13.15 -13.28 -7.02
C ALA A 87 -13.72 -11.98 -6.44
N GLY A 88 -13.00 -10.88 -6.55
CA GLY A 88 -13.45 -9.55 -6.12
C GLY A 88 -13.60 -9.37 -4.62
N ASP A 89 -13.04 -10.27 -3.81
CA ASP A 89 -13.16 -10.22 -2.36
C ASP A 89 -12.18 -9.23 -1.73
N ALA A 90 -12.56 -8.67 -0.60
CA ALA A 90 -11.69 -7.82 0.19
C ALA A 90 -10.68 -8.69 0.95
N ARG A 91 -9.40 -8.31 0.90
CA ARG A 91 -8.32 -9.04 1.56
C ARG A 91 -7.49 -8.10 2.42
N LEU A 92 -6.85 -8.67 3.43
CA LEU A 92 -5.89 -7.95 4.26
C LEU A 92 -4.60 -7.76 3.47
N LEU A 93 -4.17 -6.51 3.34
CA LEU A 93 -2.95 -6.16 2.64
C LEU A 93 -1.93 -5.63 3.64
N GLN A 94 -0.72 -6.18 3.59
CA GLN A 94 0.40 -5.73 4.42
C GLN A 94 1.59 -5.46 3.52
N LEU A 95 2.24 -4.32 3.74
CA LEU A 95 3.48 -3.97 3.08
C LEU A 95 4.53 -3.69 4.14
N HIS A 96 5.70 -4.29 3.97
CA HIS A 96 6.83 -4.10 4.87
C HIS A 96 8.00 -3.53 4.10
N LEU A 97 8.45 -2.35 4.49
CA LEU A 97 9.73 -1.81 4.05
C LEU A 97 10.81 -2.34 5.00
N CYS A 98 11.79 -3.01 4.44
CA CYS A 98 12.76 -3.78 5.20
C CYS A 98 14.16 -3.20 5.11
N ARG A 99 14.97 -3.48 6.13
CA ARG A 99 16.42 -3.26 6.08
C ARG A 99 17.08 -4.34 5.20
N ALA A 100 18.37 -4.16 4.94
CA ALA A 100 19.16 -5.13 4.16
C ALA A 100 19.16 -6.55 4.75
N ASP A 101 18.99 -6.68 6.07
CA ASP A 101 18.88 -7.97 6.75
C ASP A 101 17.48 -8.61 6.66
N GLY A 102 16.54 -7.94 6.02
CA GLY A 102 15.18 -8.42 5.84
C GLY A 102 14.22 -8.09 6.98
N LYS A 103 14.66 -7.41 8.02
CA LYS A 103 13.78 -7.02 9.14
C LYS A 103 12.93 -5.82 8.75
N PRO A 104 11.61 -5.85 9.00
CA PRO A 104 10.74 -4.72 8.68
C PRO A 104 11.02 -3.53 9.60
N VAL A 105 11.05 -2.35 9.01
CA VAL A 105 11.24 -1.07 9.71
C VAL A 105 9.94 -0.28 9.73
N ILE A 106 9.25 -0.23 8.60
CA ILE A 106 7.95 0.41 8.48
C ILE A 106 7.00 -0.59 7.85
N SER A 107 5.82 -0.70 8.43
CA SER A 107 4.77 -1.56 7.89
C SER A 107 3.50 -0.75 7.67
N TRP A 108 2.92 -0.89 6.49
CA TRP A 108 1.60 -0.38 6.15
C TRP A 108 0.64 -1.54 6.10
N GLN A 109 -0.53 -1.36 6.66
CA GLN A 109 -1.57 -2.36 6.61
C GLN A 109 -2.88 -1.73 6.19
N ALA A 110 -3.53 -2.32 5.21
CA ALA A 110 -4.90 -2.00 4.85
C ALA A 110 -5.78 -3.18 5.24
N SER A 111 -6.75 -2.94 6.10
CA SER A 111 -7.64 -4.00 6.57
C SER A 111 -8.54 -4.52 5.46
N ARG A 112 -8.80 -3.70 4.45
CA ARG A 112 -9.65 -4.05 3.30
C ARG A 112 -9.02 -3.54 2.03
N ALA A 113 -8.60 -4.44 1.16
CA ALA A 113 -8.11 -4.14 -0.17
C ALA A 113 -8.94 -4.91 -1.19
N ILE A 114 -9.54 -4.20 -2.13
CA ILE A 114 -10.45 -4.76 -3.12
C ILE A 114 -9.86 -4.49 -4.50
N PRO A 115 -9.69 -5.53 -5.35
CA PRO A 115 -9.17 -5.34 -6.70
C PRO A 115 -10.27 -4.74 -7.59
N VAL A 116 -9.89 -3.76 -8.41
CA VAL A 116 -10.84 -3.08 -9.29
C VAL A 116 -10.44 -3.10 -10.75
N LYS A 117 -9.15 -3.28 -11.06
CA LYS A 117 -8.68 -3.23 -12.45
C LYS A 117 -7.34 -3.94 -12.59
N LEU A 118 -7.22 -4.75 -13.62
CA LEU A 118 -5.95 -5.36 -14.05
C LEU A 118 -5.62 -4.84 -15.44
N SER A 119 -4.46 -4.23 -15.59
CA SER A 119 -4.07 -3.58 -16.84
C SER A 119 -2.57 -3.67 -17.05
N GLY A 120 -2.08 -3.07 -18.13
CA GLY A 120 -0.67 -2.92 -18.40
C GLY A 120 -0.06 -3.99 -19.27
N VAL A 121 -0.85 -4.97 -19.71
CA VAL A 121 -0.35 -5.96 -20.68
C VAL A 121 -0.31 -5.31 -22.04
N SER A 122 0.90 -5.07 -22.56
CA SER A 122 1.12 -4.56 -23.89
C SER A 122 1.90 -5.61 -24.69
N LEU A 123 1.36 -6.02 -25.81
CA LEU A 123 1.94 -7.04 -26.65
C LEU A 123 2.49 -6.41 -27.92
N ASP A 124 3.79 -6.47 -28.09
CA ASP A 124 4.50 -5.92 -29.25
C ASP A 124 5.55 -6.93 -29.70
N ALA A 125 5.41 -7.41 -30.94
CA ALA A 125 6.30 -8.42 -31.49
C ALA A 125 7.76 -7.94 -31.62
N ASN A 126 7.98 -6.64 -31.67
CA ASN A 126 9.31 -6.05 -31.78
C ASN A 126 9.90 -5.61 -30.43
N ALA A 127 9.11 -5.68 -29.35
CA ALA A 127 9.59 -5.29 -28.03
C ALA A 127 10.45 -6.39 -27.40
N ASN A 128 11.55 -5.99 -26.78
CA ASN A 128 12.42 -6.87 -26.00
C ASN A 128 12.32 -6.54 -24.52
N GLU A 129 11.10 -6.53 -24.01
CA GLU A 129 10.79 -6.15 -22.64
C GLU A 129 10.03 -7.27 -21.93
N VAL A 130 10.16 -7.30 -20.60
CA VAL A 130 9.35 -8.17 -19.76
C VAL A 130 7.91 -7.68 -19.80
N VAL A 131 6.97 -8.59 -20.00
CA VAL A 131 5.56 -8.25 -19.94
C VAL A 131 5.17 -7.96 -18.48
N MET A 132 4.63 -6.79 -18.25
CA MET A 132 4.22 -6.33 -16.93
C MET A 132 2.71 -6.22 -16.85
N GLU A 133 2.18 -6.47 -15.66
CA GLU A 133 0.76 -6.23 -15.37
C GLU A 133 0.62 -5.41 -14.11
N THR A 134 -0.40 -4.58 -14.05
CA THR A 134 -0.68 -3.72 -12.92
C THR A 134 -2.07 -4.00 -12.39
N LEU A 135 -2.14 -4.35 -11.10
CA LEU A 135 -3.41 -4.50 -10.40
C LEU A 135 -3.68 -3.22 -9.63
N GLU A 136 -4.82 -2.62 -9.90
CA GLU A 136 -5.31 -1.46 -9.17
C GLU A 136 -6.27 -1.92 -8.08
N LEU A 137 -6.01 -1.48 -6.85
CA LEU A 137 -6.80 -1.79 -5.68
C LEU A 137 -7.44 -0.55 -5.10
N ARG A 138 -8.59 -0.73 -4.49
CA ARG A 138 -9.16 0.22 -3.55
C ARG A 138 -8.90 -0.30 -2.14
N ALA A 139 -8.21 0.48 -1.32
CA ALA A 139 -7.79 0.06 0.01
C ALA A 139 -8.28 1.03 1.08
N ALA A 140 -8.71 0.49 2.19
CA ALA A 140 -9.20 1.25 3.33
C ALA A 140 -8.77 0.60 4.64
N GLY A 141 -8.94 1.33 5.74
CA GLY A 141 -8.54 0.84 7.05
C GLY A 141 -7.02 0.82 7.21
N TRP A 142 -6.36 1.86 6.74
CA TRP A 142 -4.91 1.97 6.79
C TRP A 142 -4.38 2.16 8.20
N SER A 143 -3.30 1.49 8.49
CA SER A 143 -2.48 1.73 9.68
C SER A 143 -1.00 1.65 9.30
N ILE A 144 -0.18 2.40 10.04
CA ILE A 144 1.26 2.42 9.85
C ILE A 144 1.89 2.01 11.17
N ASN A 145 2.84 1.10 11.10
CA ASN A 145 3.56 0.61 12.26
C ASN A 145 5.07 0.72 12.04
N HIS A 146 5.76 1.11 13.09
CA HIS A 146 7.23 1.16 13.12
C HIS A 146 7.70 0.13 14.16
N PRO A 147 7.95 -1.13 13.75
CA PRO A 147 8.20 -2.23 14.68
C PRO A 147 9.56 -2.23 15.38
N ILE A 148 10.38 -1.24 15.17
CA ILE A 148 11.66 -1.11 15.85
C ILE A 148 11.49 -0.55 17.23
#